data_a673a9084b709de3dfb8ef375d9db3a4
#
_entry.id   a673a9084b709de3dfb8ef375d9db3a4
#
_cell.length_a   1.000
_cell.length_b   1.000
_cell.length_c   1.000
_cell.angle_alpha   90.00
_cell.angle_beta   90.00
_cell.angle_gamma   90.00
#
_symmetry.space_group_name_H-M   'P 1'
#
loop_
_entity.id
_entity.type
_entity.pdbx_description
1 polymer ?
#
loop_
_entity_poly.entity_id
_entity_poly.type
_entity_poly.pdbx_seq_one_letter_code
_entity_poly.pdbx_strand_id
1 'polypeptide(L)'
;MKLPLTIAFLSLVALLGGATALDYKAVPDWYKLQEGRPEMGNMHGDVAVASNGEVYVSVMDPKAALQVYAPDGKFLRIVPGAPPDFHGFVIHKEADGEFIYGPRLGAGNILKLTLDGKEVLNIPSTAIPDEFKNKAQIKNADGTVTEGKPIVRLTGMDVAPNGDLFVTDGYASDYVHHFDKTGKYLNSFGGKKEPYNFKTLHKIAIDTRFDPPQIIGCDRANGRIIHMSLDGQFLGVIAKDLLLPAAVAIHGDYAVIGELKGRVTVLDKAGQIVAQFGANTAADEVGNNKTEPTKWRPGIVTAPHGVAFNDHGDIFVSEYNIYGRVHRFNQE
;
A
#
# COMPACT_ATOMS: atom_id res chain seq x y z
N MET A 1 23.20 -7.49 71.30
CA MET A 1 23.40 -6.40 70.35
C MET A 1 23.05 -6.91 68.93
N LYS A 2 21.89 -6.61 68.40
CA LYS A 2 21.47 -7.01 67.05
C LYS A 2 21.60 -5.78 66.13
N LEU A 3 22.46 -5.88 65.07
CA LEU A 3 22.54 -4.85 64.02
C LEU A 3 21.34 -4.97 63.09
N PRO A 4 20.74 -3.89 62.63
CA PRO A 4 19.73 -3.93 61.62
C PRO A 4 20.36 -4.03 60.21
N LEU A 5 19.80 -4.95 59.42
CA LEU A 5 20.11 -5.14 58.00
C LEU A 5 19.36 -4.09 57.17
N THR A 6 20.08 -3.12 56.66
CA THR A 6 19.49 -2.10 55.76
C THR A 6 19.47 -2.67 54.34
N ILE A 7 18.28 -2.99 53.83
CA ILE A 7 18.06 -3.39 52.44
C ILE A 7 17.94 -2.10 51.60
N ALA A 8 18.94 -1.83 50.77
CA ALA A 8 18.86 -0.74 49.78
C ALA A 8 18.05 -1.22 48.58
N PHE A 9 16.89 -0.64 48.38
CA PHE A 9 16.13 -0.77 47.14
C PHE A 9 16.81 0.09 46.03
N LEU A 10 17.49 -0.56 45.09
CA LEU A 10 17.89 0.06 43.83
C LEU A 10 16.64 0.12 42.96
N SER A 11 16.05 1.31 42.86
CA SER A 11 15.03 1.60 41.83
C SER A 11 15.72 1.71 40.48
N LEU A 12 15.58 0.66 39.68
CA LEU A 12 15.91 0.68 38.24
C LEU A 12 14.91 1.59 37.54
N VAL A 13 15.26 2.86 37.33
CA VAL A 13 14.52 3.75 36.43
C VAL A 13 14.83 3.29 35.01
N ALA A 14 13.95 2.49 34.42
CA ALA A 14 13.97 2.26 32.98
C ALA A 14 13.69 3.61 32.31
N LEU A 15 14.70 4.21 31.69
CA LEU A 15 14.54 5.27 30.71
C LEU A 15 13.77 4.65 29.53
N LEU A 16 12.46 4.83 29.55
CA LEU A 16 11.64 4.72 28.34
C LEU A 16 12.12 5.84 27.43
N GLY A 17 12.95 5.49 26.45
CA GLY A 17 13.28 6.36 25.34
C GLY A 17 11.97 6.73 24.65
N GLY A 18 11.44 7.93 24.89
CA GLY A 18 10.30 8.42 24.16
C GLY A 18 10.67 8.47 22.68
N ALA A 19 9.92 7.77 21.83
CA ALA A 19 10.05 7.93 20.39
C ALA A 19 9.87 9.44 20.11
N THR A 20 10.84 10.04 19.42
CA THR A 20 10.70 11.43 18.96
C THR A 20 9.52 11.46 18.01
N ALA A 21 8.51 12.26 18.34
CA ALA A 21 7.38 12.50 17.46
C ALA A 21 7.92 13.05 16.13
N LEU A 22 7.58 12.36 15.03
CA LEU A 22 7.90 12.84 13.70
C LEU A 22 6.89 13.94 13.31
N ASP A 23 7.37 14.98 12.68
CA ASP A 23 6.52 16.02 12.11
C ASP A 23 6.54 15.97 10.58
N TYR A 24 5.37 16.20 9.97
CA TYR A 24 5.17 16.17 8.54
C TYR A 24 4.38 17.37 8.06
N LYS A 25 4.96 18.12 7.14
CA LYS A 25 4.37 19.32 6.60
C LYS A 25 3.94 19.13 5.14
N ALA A 26 2.66 19.42 4.87
CA ALA A 26 2.13 19.36 3.53
C ALA A 26 2.80 20.36 2.58
N VAL A 27 3.10 19.94 1.37
CA VAL A 27 3.53 20.78 0.25
C VAL A 27 2.29 21.11 -0.57
N PRO A 28 1.74 22.33 -0.47
CA PRO A 28 0.56 22.72 -1.25
C PRO A 28 0.84 22.66 -2.74
N ASP A 29 -0.14 22.21 -3.52
CA ASP A 29 -0.11 22.21 -4.99
C ASP A 29 1.18 21.58 -5.56
N TRP A 30 1.66 20.50 -4.93
CA TRP A 30 2.91 19.87 -5.30
C TRP A 30 2.95 19.47 -6.77
N TYR A 31 1.93 18.74 -7.28
CA TYR A 31 1.94 18.30 -8.67
C TYR A 31 1.37 19.33 -9.63
N LYS A 32 1.87 19.30 -10.88
CA LYS A 32 1.34 20.09 -11.99
C LYS A 32 0.78 19.15 -13.04
N LEU A 33 -0.46 19.37 -13.45
CA LEU A 33 -1.11 18.56 -14.46
C LEU A 33 -0.37 18.63 -15.80
N GLN A 34 -0.49 17.57 -16.59
CA GLN A 34 -0.10 17.59 -17.99
C GLN A 34 -0.83 18.73 -18.70
N GLU A 35 -0.15 19.47 -19.58
CA GLU A 35 -0.76 20.54 -20.36
C GLU A 35 -1.99 20.05 -21.13
N GLY A 36 -3.06 20.82 -21.07
CA GLY A 36 -4.35 20.51 -21.69
C GLY A 36 -5.22 19.49 -20.95
N ARG A 37 -4.80 18.97 -19.80
CA ARG A 37 -5.65 18.13 -18.96
C ARG A 37 -6.28 18.95 -17.83
N PRO A 38 -7.60 18.89 -17.63
CA PRO A 38 -8.28 19.62 -16.53
C PRO A 38 -8.09 18.94 -15.18
N GLU A 39 -7.74 17.65 -15.16
CA GLU A 39 -7.59 16.82 -13.96
C GLU A 39 -6.59 15.67 -14.20
N MET A 40 -6.13 15.04 -13.14
CA MET A 40 -5.23 13.88 -13.23
C MET A 40 -5.97 12.67 -13.82
N GLY A 41 -7.22 12.48 -13.43
CA GLY A 41 -8.11 11.41 -13.87
C GLY A 41 -8.54 10.48 -12.73
N ASN A 42 -9.47 9.58 -13.01
CA ASN A 42 -10.01 8.66 -12.02
C ASN A 42 -8.90 7.79 -11.40
N MET A 43 -8.67 7.96 -10.12
CA MET A 43 -7.60 7.30 -9.37
C MET A 43 -8.21 6.27 -8.41
N HIS A 44 -7.86 5.01 -8.62
CA HIS A 44 -8.10 3.89 -7.72
C HIS A 44 -6.84 3.01 -7.70
N GLY A 45 -5.72 3.68 -7.62
CA GLY A 45 -4.41 3.10 -7.75
C GLY A 45 -3.45 3.57 -6.66
N ASP A 46 -2.19 3.50 -6.96
CA ASP A 46 -1.11 3.69 -6.02
C ASP A 46 -0.14 4.79 -6.46
N VAL A 47 0.86 5.05 -5.62
CA VAL A 47 1.99 5.92 -5.88
C VAL A 47 3.27 5.18 -5.50
N ALA A 48 4.33 5.34 -6.29
CA ALA A 48 5.68 4.84 -5.98
C ALA A 48 6.73 5.87 -6.38
N VAL A 49 7.89 5.82 -5.74
CA VAL A 49 9.02 6.73 -6.01
C VAL A 49 10.21 5.90 -6.47
N ALA A 50 10.80 6.27 -7.60
CA ALA A 50 12.02 5.66 -8.12
C ALA A 50 13.26 6.26 -7.43
N SER A 51 14.41 5.59 -7.53
CA SER A 51 15.67 6.06 -6.89
C SER A 51 16.20 7.39 -7.42
N ASN A 52 15.76 7.80 -8.63
CA ASN A 52 16.05 9.13 -9.17
C ASN A 52 15.09 10.24 -8.65
N GLY A 53 14.15 9.89 -7.75
CA GLY A 53 13.15 10.78 -7.18
C GLY A 53 11.92 10.99 -8.07
N GLU A 54 11.82 10.38 -9.24
CA GLU A 54 10.60 10.42 -10.05
C GLU A 54 9.44 9.72 -9.34
N VAL A 55 8.28 10.36 -9.35
CA VAL A 55 7.05 9.88 -8.70
C VAL A 55 6.11 9.32 -9.75
N TYR A 56 5.76 8.06 -9.63
CA TYR A 56 4.86 7.32 -10.50
C TYR A 56 3.49 7.21 -9.86
N VAL A 57 2.44 7.52 -10.61
CA VAL A 57 1.04 7.54 -10.11
C VAL A 57 0.15 6.77 -11.07
N SER A 58 -0.55 5.74 -10.59
CA SER A 58 -1.48 4.97 -11.41
C SER A 58 -2.87 5.60 -11.45
N VAL A 59 -3.42 5.69 -12.67
CA VAL A 59 -4.71 6.30 -12.98
C VAL A 59 -5.52 5.36 -13.87
N MET A 60 -6.82 5.26 -13.67
CA MET A 60 -7.72 4.41 -14.45
C MET A 60 -8.11 5.08 -15.79
N ASP A 61 -7.11 5.49 -16.55
CA ASP A 61 -7.27 6.10 -17.88
C ASP A 61 -6.38 5.36 -18.89
N PRO A 62 -6.92 4.65 -19.88
CA PRO A 62 -6.11 3.91 -20.87
C PRO A 62 -5.09 4.78 -21.64
N LYS A 63 -5.32 6.09 -21.69
CA LYS A 63 -4.42 7.04 -22.37
C LYS A 63 -3.36 7.65 -21.44
N ALA A 64 -3.50 7.46 -20.13
CA ALA A 64 -2.66 8.08 -19.11
C ALA A 64 -2.52 7.20 -17.86
N ALA A 65 -2.42 5.90 -18.06
CA ALA A 65 -2.54 4.89 -17.01
C ALA A 65 -1.48 4.99 -15.90
N LEU A 66 -0.26 5.33 -16.25
CA LEU A 66 0.82 5.54 -15.29
C LEU A 66 1.53 6.85 -15.62
N GLN A 67 1.28 7.87 -14.81
CA GLN A 67 1.82 9.23 -14.96
C GLN A 67 3.09 9.37 -14.14
N VAL A 68 4.08 10.08 -14.67
CA VAL A 68 5.38 10.30 -14.03
C VAL A 68 5.61 11.78 -13.80
N TYR A 69 6.00 12.11 -12.58
CA TYR A 69 6.28 13.47 -12.14
C TYR A 69 7.71 13.57 -11.63
N ALA A 70 8.33 14.73 -11.86
CA ALA A 70 9.61 15.06 -11.25
C ALA A 70 9.46 15.24 -9.72
N PRO A 71 10.58 15.25 -8.97
CA PRO A 71 10.54 15.48 -7.50
C PRO A 71 9.88 16.82 -7.12
N ASP A 72 9.91 17.82 -7.98
CA ASP A 72 9.26 19.13 -7.79
C ASP A 72 7.78 19.14 -8.21
N GLY A 73 7.24 18.00 -8.67
CA GLY A 73 5.84 17.84 -9.10
C GLY A 73 5.54 18.19 -10.54
N LYS A 74 6.55 18.57 -11.34
CA LYS A 74 6.37 18.80 -12.78
C LYS A 74 6.00 17.49 -13.48
N PHE A 75 4.92 17.49 -14.28
CA PHE A 75 4.61 16.36 -15.16
C PHE A 75 5.74 16.11 -16.16
N LEU A 76 6.19 14.87 -16.30
CA LEU A 76 7.27 14.47 -17.20
C LEU A 76 6.74 13.69 -18.41
N ARG A 77 6.01 12.61 -18.16
CA ARG A 77 5.57 11.66 -19.19
C ARG A 77 4.49 10.71 -18.69
N ILE A 78 3.91 9.98 -19.62
CA ILE A 78 3.12 8.78 -19.38
C ILE A 78 4.01 7.58 -19.72
N VAL A 79 3.97 6.53 -18.89
CA VAL A 79 4.68 5.27 -19.17
C VAL A 79 3.93 4.53 -20.28
N PRO A 80 4.57 4.33 -21.46
CA PRO A 80 3.92 3.62 -22.57
C PRO A 80 3.56 2.18 -22.18
N GLY A 81 2.41 1.69 -22.64
CA GLY A 81 2.00 0.30 -22.41
C GLY A 81 1.62 -0.07 -20.99
N ALA A 82 1.74 0.83 -20.03
CA ALA A 82 1.25 0.60 -18.67
C ALA A 82 -0.27 0.39 -18.67
N PRO A 83 -0.79 -0.62 -17.96
CA PRO A 83 -2.23 -0.90 -17.95
C PRO A 83 -2.99 0.08 -17.05
N PRO A 84 -4.25 0.42 -17.39
CA PRO A 84 -5.05 1.37 -16.62
C PRO A 84 -5.67 0.78 -15.34
N ASP A 85 -5.35 -0.47 -15.01
CA ASP A 85 -5.90 -1.21 -13.89
C ASP A 85 -4.85 -1.70 -12.90
N PHE A 86 -3.67 -1.04 -12.83
CA PHE A 86 -2.76 -1.17 -11.70
C PHE A 86 -3.41 -0.58 -10.46
N HIS A 87 -3.90 -1.48 -9.58
CA HIS A 87 -4.54 -1.09 -8.33
C HIS A 87 -3.51 -0.79 -7.23
N GLY A 88 -2.53 -1.67 -7.09
CA GLY A 88 -1.36 -1.45 -6.24
C GLY A 88 -0.10 -1.84 -7.01
N PHE A 89 0.94 -1.03 -6.98
CA PHE A 89 2.21 -1.34 -7.63
C PHE A 89 3.37 -0.86 -6.77
N VAL A 90 4.55 -1.38 -7.04
CA VAL A 90 5.80 -0.96 -6.41
C VAL A 90 6.87 -0.76 -7.47
N ILE A 91 7.88 0.07 -7.18
CA ILE A 91 9.13 0.13 -7.92
C ILE A 91 10.17 -0.59 -7.06
N HIS A 92 10.74 -1.66 -7.62
CA HIS A 92 11.73 -2.48 -6.94
C HIS A 92 13.06 -2.40 -7.67
N LYS A 93 14.14 -2.20 -6.89
CA LYS A 93 15.51 -2.11 -7.41
C LYS A 93 16.15 -3.49 -7.42
N GLU A 94 16.63 -3.89 -8.60
CA GLU A 94 17.40 -5.11 -8.82
C GLU A 94 18.85 -4.78 -9.22
N ALA A 95 19.67 -5.78 -9.45
CA ALA A 95 21.06 -5.59 -9.82
C ALA A 95 21.24 -4.89 -11.18
N ASP A 96 20.30 -5.08 -12.09
CA ASP A 96 20.32 -4.59 -13.48
C ASP A 96 19.40 -3.38 -13.71
N GLY A 97 18.73 -2.86 -12.68
CA GLY A 97 17.91 -1.67 -12.78
C GLY A 97 16.75 -1.61 -11.82
N GLU A 98 15.84 -0.67 -12.07
CA GLU A 98 14.58 -0.56 -11.34
C GLU A 98 13.43 -1.00 -12.25
N PHE A 99 12.46 -1.69 -11.65
CA PHE A 99 11.32 -2.25 -12.36
C PHE A 99 10.01 -1.93 -11.63
N ILE A 100 8.96 -1.73 -12.40
CA ILE A 100 7.60 -1.58 -11.91
C ILE A 100 6.99 -2.98 -11.80
N TYR A 101 6.53 -3.35 -10.62
CA TYR A 101 5.78 -4.57 -10.38
C TYR A 101 4.35 -4.22 -9.97
N GLY A 102 3.36 -4.74 -10.67
CA GLY A 102 1.97 -4.41 -10.38
C GLY A 102 0.99 -5.51 -10.76
N PRO A 103 0.05 -5.84 -9.86
CA PRO A 103 -1.09 -6.67 -10.18
C PRO A 103 -2.16 -5.84 -10.88
N ARG A 104 -2.81 -6.45 -11.87
CA ARG A 104 -3.93 -5.88 -12.61
C ARG A 104 -5.25 -6.29 -11.96
N LEU A 105 -5.99 -5.33 -11.43
CA LEU A 105 -7.26 -5.58 -10.73
C LEU A 105 -8.32 -6.19 -11.64
N GLY A 106 -8.42 -5.72 -12.88
CA GLY A 106 -9.42 -6.18 -13.85
C GLY A 106 -9.02 -7.46 -14.55
N ALA A 107 -7.79 -7.53 -15.06
CA ALA A 107 -7.28 -8.68 -15.82
C ALA A 107 -6.79 -9.83 -14.93
N GLY A 108 -6.40 -9.54 -13.68
CA GLY A 108 -5.97 -10.54 -12.71
C GLY A 108 -4.57 -11.11 -12.93
N ASN A 109 -3.79 -10.58 -13.89
CA ASN A 109 -2.39 -10.95 -14.08
C ASN A 109 -1.46 -9.99 -13.33
N ILE A 110 -0.20 -10.41 -13.16
CA ILE A 110 0.86 -9.65 -12.49
C ILE A 110 1.89 -9.31 -13.54
N LEU A 111 2.30 -8.04 -13.59
CA LEU A 111 3.28 -7.56 -14.56
C LEU A 111 4.57 -7.10 -13.87
N LYS A 112 5.71 -7.35 -14.55
CA LYS A 112 6.97 -6.64 -14.36
C LYS A 112 7.25 -5.81 -15.60
N LEU A 113 7.42 -4.50 -15.44
CA LEU A 113 7.76 -3.58 -16.52
C LEU A 113 9.08 -2.88 -16.19
N THR A 114 9.82 -2.48 -17.21
CA THR A 114 10.88 -1.46 -17.05
C THR A 114 10.24 -0.10 -16.74
N LEU A 115 11.01 0.88 -16.26
CA LEU A 115 10.49 2.23 -15.97
C LEU A 115 9.99 2.99 -17.22
N ASP A 116 10.39 2.54 -18.42
CA ASP A 116 9.89 3.03 -19.70
C ASP A 116 8.75 2.19 -20.29
N GLY A 117 8.23 1.20 -19.54
CA GLY A 117 6.99 0.48 -19.86
C GLY A 117 7.15 -0.80 -20.69
N LYS A 118 8.38 -1.25 -20.96
CA LYS A 118 8.59 -2.53 -21.64
C LYS A 118 8.24 -3.70 -20.70
N GLU A 119 7.37 -4.60 -21.16
CA GLU A 119 7.02 -5.83 -20.42
C GLU A 119 8.23 -6.77 -20.33
N VAL A 120 8.55 -7.18 -19.09
CA VAL A 120 9.64 -8.11 -18.76
C VAL A 120 9.08 -9.45 -18.31
N LEU A 121 7.98 -9.43 -17.52
CA LEU A 121 7.32 -10.62 -17.01
C LEU A 121 5.81 -10.39 -16.99
N ASN A 122 5.06 -11.46 -17.32
CA ASN A 122 3.60 -11.46 -17.26
C ASN A 122 3.13 -12.79 -16.69
N ILE A 123 2.64 -12.78 -15.45
CA ILE A 123 2.14 -13.98 -14.78
C ILE A 123 0.61 -13.96 -14.90
N PRO A 124 0.03 -14.92 -15.63
CA PRO A 124 -1.42 -14.96 -15.81
C PRO A 124 -2.13 -15.42 -14.53
N SER A 125 -3.36 -14.99 -14.33
CA SER A 125 -4.21 -15.43 -13.20
C SER A 125 -4.41 -16.94 -13.13
N THR A 126 -4.22 -17.64 -14.25
CA THR A 126 -4.28 -19.11 -14.33
C THR A 126 -3.11 -19.81 -13.63
N ALA A 127 -2.02 -19.08 -13.34
CA ALA A 127 -0.92 -19.63 -12.55
C ALA A 127 -1.31 -19.87 -11.08
N ILE A 128 -2.32 -19.18 -10.57
CA ILE A 128 -2.87 -19.39 -9.23
C ILE A 128 -3.85 -20.56 -9.27
N PRO A 129 -3.76 -21.58 -8.39
CA PRO A 129 -4.71 -22.69 -8.34
C PRO A 129 -6.13 -22.23 -8.00
N ASP A 130 -7.13 -22.88 -8.58
CA ASP A 130 -8.55 -22.50 -8.43
C ASP A 130 -9.07 -22.62 -7.00
N GLU A 131 -8.47 -23.46 -6.16
CA GLU A 131 -8.80 -23.64 -4.74
C GLU A 131 -8.52 -22.38 -3.90
N PHE A 132 -7.64 -21.48 -4.37
CA PHE A 132 -7.32 -20.20 -3.72
C PHE A 132 -8.09 -19.02 -4.33
N LYS A 133 -8.98 -19.26 -5.29
CA LYS A 133 -9.78 -18.22 -5.95
C LYS A 133 -11.22 -18.20 -5.44
N ASN A 134 -11.85 -17.03 -5.50
CA ASN A 134 -13.29 -16.94 -5.34
C ASN A 134 -13.99 -17.21 -6.66
N LYS A 135 -15.22 -17.73 -6.59
CA LYS A 135 -16.08 -17.81 -7.77
C LYS A 135 -16.73 -16.45 -8.05
N ALA A 136 -16.72 -16.03 -9.31
CA ALA A 136 -17.43 -14.84 -9.73
C ALA A 136 -18.90 -14.94 -9.36
N GLN A 137 -19.49 -13.86 -8.84
CA GLN A 137 -20.92 -13.79 -8.56
C GLN A 137 -21.61 -13.11 -9.75
N ILE A 138 -22.44 -13.87 -10.47
CA ILE A 138 -23.15 -13.40 -11.64
C ILE A 138 -24.59 -13.10 -11.23
N LYS A 139 -24.97 -11.81 -11.27
CA LYS A 139 -26.35 -11.38 -11.04
C LYS A 139 -27.14 -11.52 -12.32
N ASN A 140 -28.13 -12.39 -12.33
CA ASN A 140 -29.03 -12.63 -13.46
C ASN A 140 -30.09 -11.53 -13.57
N ALA A 141 -30.77 -11.45 -14.71
CA ALA A 141 -31.81 -10.46 -14.97
C ALA A 141 -33.01 -10.58 -14.02
N ASP A 142 -33.29 -11.78 -13.50
CA ASP A 142 -34.35 -12.07 -12.52
C ASP A 142 -33.96 -11.75 -11.07
N GLY A 143 -32.73 -11.20 -10.85
CA GLY A 143 -32.19 -10.84 -9.54
C GLY A 143 -31.52 -12.01 -8.80
N THR A 144 -31.57 -13.23 -9.32
CA THR A 144 -30.82 -14.37 -8.75
C THR A 144 -29.32 -14.21 -8.94
N VAL A 145 -28.53 -14.87 -8.09
CA VAL A 145 -27.04 -14.89 -8.20
C VAL A 145 -26.61 -16.31 -8.47
N THR A 146 -25.82 -16.49 -9.53
CA THR A 146 -25.16 -17.77 -9.86
C THR A 146 -23.66 -17.65 -9.76
N GLU A 147 -23.00 -18.76 -9.41
CA GLU A 147 -21.55 -18.84 -9.37
C GLU A 147 -20.98 -18.97 -10.79
N GLY A 148 -20.04 -18.11 -11.12
CA GLY A 148 -19.27 -18.14 -12.36
C GLY A 148 -17.93 -18.86 -12.21
N LYS A 149 -17.02 -18.55 -13.12
CA LYS A 149 -15.64 -19.09 -13.11
C LYS A 149 -14.86 -18.57 -11.89
N PRO A 150 -13.83 -19.33 -11.44
CA PRO A 150 -12.87 -18.85 -10.46
C PRO A 150 -12.19 -17.55 -10.93
N ILE A 151 -12.10 -16.56 -10.05
CA ILE A 151 -11.48 -15.25 -10.32
C ILE A 151 -10.59 -14.85 -9.17
N VAL A 152 -9.61 -14.00 -9.49
CA VAL A 152 -8.83 -13.20 -8.54
C VAL A 152 -9.16 -11.72 -8.71
N ARG A 153 -8.96 -10.94 -7.64
CA ARG A 153 -9.09 -9.48 -7.62
C ARG A 153 -7.91 -8.91 -6.85
N LEU A 154 -6.76 -8.95 -7.52
CA LEU A 154 -5.47 -8.63 -6.92
C LEU A 154 -5.39 -7.13 -6.58
N THR A 155 -4.99 -6.83 -5.34
CA THR A 155 -5.06 -5.47 -4.81
C THR A 155 -3.71 -4.82 -4.55
N GLY A 156 -2.68 -5.59 -4.25
CA GLY A 156 -1.35 -5.08 -4.00
C GLY A 156 -0.29 -6.18 -4.10
N MET A 157 0.97 -5.78 -4.08
CA MET A 157 2.09 -6.71 -4.06
C MET A 157 3.34 -6.03 -3.51
N ASP A 158 4.33 -6.86 -3.17
CA ASP A 158 5.70 -6.41 -2.97
C ASP A 158 6.70 -7.52 -3.33
N VAL A 159 7.97 -7.15 -3.42
CA VAL A 159 9.08 -8.02 -3.83
C VAL A 159 10.05 -8.19 -2.68
N ALA A 160 10.33 -9.43 -2.30
CA ALA A 160 11.29 -9.75 -1.24
C ALA A 160 12.75 -9.59 -1.70
N PRO A 161 13.72 -9.46 -0.78
CA PRO A 161 15.13 -9.30 -1.13
C PRO A 161 15.73 -10.43 -1.99
N ASN A 162 15.16 -11.64 -1.95
CA ASN A 162 15.56 -12.76 -2.80
C ASN A 162 14.90 -12.72 -4.20
N GLY A 163 14.05 -11.73 -4.45
CA GLY A 163 13.29 -11.54 -5.69
C GLY A 163 11.93 -12.22 -5.73
N ASP A 164 11.53 -12.93 -4.68
CA ASP A 164 10.20 -13.56 -4.63
C ASP A 164 9.08 -12.51 -4.56
N LEU A 165 7.97 -12.81 -5.21
CA LEU A 165 6.83 -11.93 -5.36
C LEU A 165 5.71 -12.36 -4.41
N PHE A 166 5.16 -11.43 -3.65
CA PHE A 166 4.01 -11.63 -2.77
C PHE A 166 2.86 -10.74 -3.22
N VAL A 167 1.70 -11.33 -3.52
CA VAL A 167 0.57 -10.62 -4.15
C VAL A 167 -0.71 -10.88 -3.38
N THR A 168 -1.42 -9.83 -2.97
CA THR A 168 -2.68 -9.95 -2.23
C THR A 168 -3.89 -10.01 -3.16
N ASP A 169 -4.82 -10.93 -2.88
CA ASP A 169 -6.14 -11.03 -3.51
C ASP A 169 -7.24 -10.43 -2.60
N GLY A 170 -7.02 -9.19 -2.16
CA GLY A 170 -7.80 -8.54 -1.11
C GLY A 170 -9.25 -8.22 -1.46
N TYR A 171 -9.61 -8.19 -2.75
CA TYR A 171 -11.01 -7.99 -3.17
C TYR A 171 -11.74 -9.29 -3.54
N ALA A 172 -11.09 -10.45 -3.37
CA ALA A 172 -11.76 -11.73 -3.57
C ALA A 172 -11.51 -12.68 -2.40
N SER A 173 -10.37 -13.36 -2.37
CA SER A 173 -10.13 -14.49 -1.48
C SER A 173 -9.42 -14.13 -0.17
N ASP A 174 -8.77 -12.96 -0.09
CA ASP A 174 -7.90 -12.52 1.01
C ASP A 174 -6.63 -13.38 1.20
N TYR A 175 -6.26 -14.17 0.19
CA TYR A 175 -4.98 -14.88 0.19
C TYR A 175 -3.83 -13.96 -0.24
N VAL A 176 -2.63 -14.30 0.20
CA VAL A 176 -1.36 -13.86 -0.37
C VAL A 176 -0.84 -14.98 -1.25
N HIS A 177 -0.61 -14.69 -2.52
CA HIS A 177 -0.04 -15.61 -3.49
C HIS A 177 1.46 -15.36 -3.59
N HIS A 178 2.26 -16.41 -3.44
CA HIS A 178 3.71 -16.37 -3.45
C HIS A 178 4.25 -16.99 -4.74
N PHE A 179 5.09 -16.26 -5.44
CA PHE A 179 5.79 -16.67 -6.65
C PHE A 179 7.29 -16.47 -6.48
N ASP A 180 8.10 -17.29 -7.14
CA ASP A 180 9.52 -16.99 -7.26
C ASP A 180 9.78 -15.83 -8.24
N LYS A 181 11.02 -15.37 -8.29
CA LYS A 181 11.45 -14.26 -9.17
C LYS A 181 11.24 -14.51 -10.67
N THR A 182 10.99 -15.75 -11.09
CA THR A 182 10.71 -16.12 -12.50
C THR A 182 9.21 -16.12 -12.80
N GLY A 183 8.37 -15.91 -11.77
CA GLY A 183 6.91 -15.95 -11.88
C GLY A 183 6.32 -17.35 -11.71
N LYS A 184 7.10 -18.34 -11.28
CA LYS A 184 6.59 -19.66 -10.95
C LYS A 184 5.85 -19.60 -9.61
N TYR A 185 4.59 -20.06 -9.60
CA TYR A 185 3.78 -20.18 -8.39
C TYR A 185 4.43 -21.15 -7.39
N LEU A 186 4.51 -20.76 -6.14
CA LEU A 186 5.06 -21.55 -5.05
C LEU A 186 3.96 -22.01 -4.09
N ASN A 187 3.22 -21.08 -3.49
CA ASN A 187 2.11 -21.38 -2.57
C ASN A 187 1.16 -20.19 -2.40
N SER A 188 0.11 -20.39 -1.59
CA SER A 188 -0.77 -19.32 -1.10
C SER A 188 -1.07 -19.53 0.37
N PHE A 189 -1.14 -18.44 1.14
CA PHE A 189 -1.45 -18.45 2.55
C PHE A 189 -2.33 -17.23 2.91
N GLY A 190 -2.87 -17.17 4.13
CA GLY A 190 -3.80 -16.13 4.51
C GLY A 190 -5.26 -16.57 4.42
N GLY A 191 -6.12 -15.69 3.94
CA GLY A 191 -7.54 -15.97 3.75
C GLY A 191 -8.40 -15.61 4.97
N LYS A 192 -9.69 -16.00 4.88
CA LYS A 192 -10.75 -15.55 5.80
C LYS A 192 -10.94 -16.44 7.05
N LYS A 193 -10.11 -17.47 7.21
CA LYS A 193 -10.17 -18.42 8.33
C LYS A 193 -9.05 -18.17 9.34
N GLU A 194 -9.22 -18.71 10.55
CA GLU A 194 -8.15 -18.75 11.55
C GLU A 194 -6.86 -19.36 10.98
N PRO A 195 -5.69 -18.85 11.39
CA PRO A 195 -5.46 -17.77 12.39
C PRO A 195 -5.57 -16.36 11.80
N TYR A 196 -5.76 -16.21 10.51
CA TYR A 196 -5.68 -14.91 9.81
C TYR A 196 -6.95 -14.09 9.96
N ASN A 197 -8.13 -14.67 9.67
CA ASN A 197 -9.43 -13.98 9.69
C ASN A 197 -9.42 -12.66 8.92
N PHE A 198 -8.76 -12.62 7.76
CA PHE A 198 -8.63 -11.40 6.99
C PHE A 198 -9.98 -10.95 6.42
N LYS A 199 -10.15 -9.63 6.39
CA LYS A 199 -11.29 -8.97 5.78
C LYS A 199 -10.80 -7.80 4.94
N THR A 200 -10.57 -8.08 3.67
CA THR A 200 -9.90 -7.20 2.72
C THR A 200 -8.45 -6.93 3.12
N LEU A 201 -7.58 -7.95 3.01
CA LEU A 201 -6.13 -7.76 3.08
C LEU A 201 -5.70 -6.96 1.85
N HIS A 202 -5.74 -5.63 1.98
CA HIS A 202 -5.76 -4.73 0.85
C HIS A 202 -4.39 -4.50 0.20
N LYS A 203 -3.37 -4.26 0.99
CA LYS A 203 -1.99 -4.09 0.55
C LYS A 203 -1.03 -4.69 1.57
N ILE A 204 0.09 -5.16 1.08
CA ILE A 204 1.24 -5.62 1.88
C ILE A 204 2.49 -4.87 1.47
N ALA A 205 3.49 -4.90 2.34
CA ALA A 205 4.87 -4.57 2.03
C ALA A 205 5.81 -5.60 2.68
N ILE A 206 7.00 -5.75 2.13
CA ILE A 206 8.05 -6.55 2.75
C ILE A 206 8.77 -5.69 3.78
N ASP A 207 8.62 -6.05 5.04
CA ASP A 207 9.19 -5.34 6.17
C ASP A 207 10.63 -5.79 6.43
N THR A 208 11.55 -5.13 5.76
CA THR A 208 12.99 -5.38 5.88
C THR A 208 13.62 -4.80 7.15
N ARG A 209 12.84 -4.19 8.03
CA ARG A 209 13.28 -3.76 9.36
C ARG A 209 13.52 -4.96 10.29
N PHE A 210 13.00 -6.14 9.90
CA PHE A 210 13.20 -7.41 10.62
C PHE A 210 14.19 -8.31 9.89
N ASP A 211 14.88 -9.16 10.65
CA ASP A 211 15.74 -10.22 10.14
C ASP A 211 15.36 -11.55 10.82
N PRO A 212 14.79 -12.51 10.08
CA PRO A 212 14.45 -12.44 8.67
C PRO A 212 13.34 -11.41 8.36
N PRO A 213 13.24 -10.92 7.10
CA PRO A 213 12.18 -10.02 6.67
C PRO A 213 10.78 -10.61 6.90
N GLN A 214 9.82 -9.74 7.15
CA GLN A 214 8.41 -10.11 7.40
C GLN A 214 7.51 -9.47 6.34
N ILE A 215 6.26 -9.91 6.29
CA ILE A 215 5.20 -9.22 5.55
C ILE A 215 4.41 -8.38 6.54
N ILE A 216 4.37 -7.06 6.30
CA ILE A 216 3.42 -6.17 6.97
C ILE A 216 2.19 -6.00 6.07
N GLY A 217 0.98 -6.06 6.63
CA GLY A 217 -0.25 -6.04 5.84
C GLY A 217 -1.37 -5.19 6.43
N CYS A 218 -2.11 -4.53 5.52
CA CYS A 218 -3.30 -3.73 5.81
C CYS A 218 -4.54 -4.61 5.75
N ASP A 219 -4.99 -5.14 6.88
CA ASP A 219 -6.27 -5.84 7.00
C ASP A 219 -7.40 -4.82 7.18
N ARG A 220 -7.80 -4.24 6.03
CA ARG A 220 -8.53 -2.97 5.92
C ARG A 220 -9.83 -2.94 6.68
N ALA A 221 -10.71 -3.89 6.43
CA ALA A 221 -12.03 -3.85 7.04
C ALA A 221 -12.03 -4.32 8.51
N ASN A 222 -10.94 -4.92 8.98
CA ASN A 222 -10.69 -5.18 10.40
C ASN A 222 -10.00 -4.00 11.11
N GLY A 223 -9.61 -2.94 10.40
CA GLY A 223 -8.99 -1.75 10.97
C GLY A 223 -7.64 -2.01 11.64
N ARG A 224 -6.85 -2.97 11.11
CA ARG A 224 -5.62 -3.42 11.76
C ARG A 224 -4.46 -3.59 10.80
N ILE A 225 -3.25 -3.50 11.33
CA ILE A 225 -2.01 -3.87 10.66
C ILE A 225 -1.50 -5.17 11.27
N ILE A 226 -1.08 -6.09 10.42
CA ILE A 226 -0.61 -7.43 10.82
C ILE A 226 0.80 -7.68 10.34
N HIS A 227 1.47 -8.63 11.00
CA HIS A 227 2.70 -9.24 10.51
C HIS A 227 2.50 -10.73 10.20
N MET A 228 3.17 -11.17 9.15
CA MET A 228 3.36 -12.57 8.78
C MET A 228 4.82 -12.82 8.42
N SER A 229 5.31 -14.05 8.59
CA SER A 229 6.58 -14.46 8.00
C SER A 229 6.45 -14.64 6.48
N LEU A 230 7.57 -14.71 5.76
CA LEU A 230 7.55 -14.94 4.30
C LEU A 230 7.04 -16.34 3.91
N ASP A 231 7.05 -17.31 4.83
CA ASP A 231 6.45 -18.64 4.65
C ASP A 231 4.97 -18.69 5.06
N GLY A 232 4.39 -17.55 5.47
CA GLY A 232 2.97 -17.37 5.72
C GLY A 232 2.53 -17.55 7.17
N GLN A 233 3.42 -17.80 8.12
CA GLN A 233 3.02 -17.88 9.54
C GLN A 233 2.45 -16.52 10.00
N PHE A 234 1.26 -16.53 10.59
CA PHE A 234 0.68 -15.33 11.20
C PHE A 234 1.43 -15.00 12.51
N LEU A 235 2.09 -13.84 12.54
CA LEU A 235 2.91 -13.40 13.67
C LEU A 235 2.15 -12.52 14.65
N GLY A 236 1.06 -11.88 14.19
CA GLY A 236 0.19 -11.11 15.07
C GLY A 236 -0.32 -9.80 14.50
N VAL A 237 -1.05 -9.08 15.33
CA VAL A 237 -1.54 -7.72 15.08
C VAL A 237 -0.60 -6.73 15.75
N ILE A 238 -0.05 -5.78 14.98
CA ILE A 238 0.92 -4.78 15.49
C ILE A 238 0.28 -3.41 15.73
N ALA A 239 -0.80 -3.10 15.03
CA ALA A 239 -1.61 -1.90 15.27
C ALA A 239 -3.09 -2.19 14.98
N LYS A 240 -3.98 -1.52 15.69
CA LYS A 240 -5.43 -1.67 15.59
C LYS A 240 -6.14 -0.33 15.73
N ASP A 241 -7.46 -0.35 15.56
CA ASP A 241 -8.33 0.84 15.65
C ASP A 241 -7.96 1.92 14.61
N LEU A 242 -7.47 1.46 13.43
CA LEU A 242 -7.17 2.32 12.30
C LEU A 242 -8.40 2.54 11.42
N LEU A 243 -8.41 3.68 10.72
CA LEU A 243 -9.55 4.17 9.92
C LEU A 243 -9.56 3.57 8.51
N LEU A 244 -9.74 2.24 8.37
CA LEU A 244 -9.65 1.47 7.13
C LEU A 244 -8.27 1.59 6.47
N PRO A 245 -7.19 1.01 7.05
CA PRO A 245 -5.85 1.05 6.49
C PRO A 245 -5.83 0.40 5.09
N ALA A 246 -5.48 1.16 4.07
CA ALA A 246 -5.54 0.74 2.68
C ALA A 246 -4.17 0.53 2.05
N ALA A 247 -3.15 1.26 2.50
CA ALA A 247 -1.81 1.19 1.94
C ALA A 247 -0.74 1.22 3.02
N VAL A 248 0.41 0.62 2.72
CA VAL A 248 1.59 0.61 3.58
C VAL A 248 2.85 0.72 2.72
N ALA A 249 3.83 1.49 3.21
CA ALA A 249 5.19 1.54 2.68
C ALA A 249 6.18 1.65 3.84
N ILE A 250 7.42 1.18 3.61
CA ILE A 250 8.50 1.16 4.61
C ILE A 250 9.64 2.07 4.17
N HIS A 251 10.18 2.84 5.11
CA HIS A 251 11.44 3.58 4.94
C HIS A 251 12.16 3.72 6.28
N GLY A 252 13.45 3.38 6.31
CA GLY A 252 14.23 3.39 7.56
C GLY A 252 13.56 2.58 8.66
N ASP A 253 13.30 3.19 9.81
CA ASP A 253 12.67 2.55 10.97
C ASP A 253 11.13 2.64 10.96
N TYR A 254 10.53 3.24 9.93
CA TYR A 254 9.14 3.61 9.92
C TYR A 254 8.31 2.93 8.83
N ALA A 255 7.02 2.76 9.14
CA ALA A 255 5.99 2.34 8.20
C ALA A 255 4.92 3.44 8.10
N VAL A 256 4.63 3.94 6.90
CA VAL A 256 3.50 4.84 6.65
C VAL A 256 2.27 4.05 6.25
N ILE A 257 1.12 4.41 6.81
CA ILE A 257 -0.19 3.80 6.57
C ILE A 257 -1.14 4.85 6.01
N GLY A 258 -1.66 4.61 4.81
CA GLY A 258 -2.78 5.40 4.26
C GLY A 258 -4.11 4.84 4.77
N GLU A 259 -4.89 5.66 5.47
CA GLU A 259 -6.18 5.26 6.01
C GLU A 259 -7.32 5.84 5.16
N LEU A 260 -8.09 4.99 4.53
CA LEU A 260 -9.11 5.36 3.53
C LEU A 260 -10.15 6.36 4.07
N LYS A 261 -10.36 6.41 5.37
CA LYS A 261 -11.24 7.40 6.02
C LYS A 261 -10.51 8.65 6.50
N GLY A 262 -9.58 9.15 5.67
CA GLY A 262 -9.09 10.53 5.77
C GLY A 262 -8.03 10.75 6.85
N ARG A 263 -7.01 9.87 6.95
CA ARG A 263 -5.84 10.06 7.83
C ARG A 263 -4.61 9.35 7.28
N VAL A 264 -3.44 9.84 7.64
CA VAL A 264 -2.16 9.17 7.44
C VAL A 264 -1.54 8.91 8.81
N THR A 265 -1.08 7.67 9.04
CA THR A 265 -0.45 7.26 10.30
C THR A 265 0.95 6.71 10.00
N VAL A 266 1.93 7.07 10.83
CA VAL A 266 3.28 6.51 10.79
C VAL A 266 3.51 5.67 12.04
N LEU A 267 3.99 4.44 11.82
CA LEU A 267 4.30 3.48 12.87
C LEU A 267 5.80 3.24 12.96
N ASP A 268 6.31 3.08 14.16
CA ASP A 268 7.66 2.53 14.38
C ASP A 268 7.69 1.00 14.16
N LYS A 269 8.86 0.40 14.35
CA LYS A 269 9.07 -1.05 14.23
C LYS A 269 8.23 -1.88 15.24
N ALA A 270 7.90 -1.29 16.39
CA ALA A 270 7.09 -1.93 17.43
C ALA A 270 5.57 -1.77 17.20
N GLY A 271 5.18 -1.06 16.12
CA GLY A 271 3.77 -0.75 15.81
C GLY A 271 3.20 0.42 16.61
N GLN A 272 4.06 1.19 17.31
CA GLN A 272 3.62 2.39 18.02
C GLN A 272 3.40 3.53 17.03
N ILE A 273 2.35 4.31 17.24
CA ILE A 273 2.08 5.49 16.42
C ILE A 273 3.07 6.60 16.80
N VAL A 274 3.90 7.01 15.84
CA VAL A 274 4.89 8.09 16.00
C VAL A 274 4.48 9.39 15.31
N ALA A 275 3.58 9.34 14.34
CA ALA A 275 2.94 10.50 13.74
C ALA A 275 1.54 10.18 13.22
N GLN A 276 0.67 11.18 13.24
CA GLN A 276 -0.62 11.18 12.54
C GLN A 276 -0.87 12.56 11.96
N PHE A 277 -1.23 12.64 10.69
CA PHE A 277 -1.46 13.91 10.00
C PHE A 277 -2.49 13.78 8.87
N GLY A 278 -2.80 14.88 8.23
CA GLY A 278 -3.76 14.95 7.13
C GLY A 278 -5.21 14.68 7.53
N ALA A 279 -5.52 14.60 8.83
CA ALA A 279 -6.81 14.19 9.33
C ALA A 279 -7.97 15.04 8.80
N ASN A 280 -8.98 14.38 8.27
CA ASN A 280 -10.22 14.98 7.82
C ASN A 280 -11.39 14.54 8.71
N THR A 281 -12.15 15.47 9.20
CA THR A 281 -13.31 15.24 10.08
C THR A 281 -14.66 15.44 9.38
N ALA A 282 -14.66 15.86 8.10
CA ALA A 282 -15.88 16.07 7.33
C ALA A 282 -16.46 14.71 6.88
N ALA A 283 -17.56 14.29 7.50
CA ALA A 283 -18.16 12.98 7.29
C ALA A 283 -18.62 12.71 5.85
N ASP A 284 -18.94 13.75 5.07
CA ASP A 284 -19.32 13.66 3.66
C ASP A 284 -18.12 13.58 2.69
N GLU A 285 -16.90 13.81 3.20
CA GLU A 285 -15.66 13.78 2.41
C GLU A 285 -14.85 12.50 2.63
N VAL A 286 -14.79 11.98 3.87
CA VAL A 286 -13.91 10.87 4.23
C VAL A 286 -14.36 9.55 3.59
N GLY A 287 -13.44 8.91 2.85
CA GLY A 287 -13.71 7.68 2.10
C GLY A 287 -14.62 7.90 0.88
N ASN A 288 -14.90 9.15 0.51
CA ASN A 288 -15.76 9.50 -0.62
C ASN A 288 -14.91 9.84 -1.86
N ASN A 289 -14.90 8.92 -2.83
CA ASN A 289 -14.14 9.10 -4.08
C ASN A 289 -14.71 10.16 -5.03
N LYS A 290 -15.83 10.79 -4.69
CA LYS A 290 -16.45 11.86 -5.46
C LYS A 290 -16.26 13.23 -4.82
N THR A 291 -15.41 13.36 -3.80
CA THR A 291 -15.10 14.66 -3.20
C THR A 291 -14.47 15.56 -4.24
N GLU A 292 -15.19 16.63 -4.59
CA GLU A 292 -14.83 17.56 -5.65
C GLU A 292 -13.59 18.40 -5.30
N PRO A 293 -12.78 18.82 -6.30
CA PRO A 293 -11.61 19.67 -6.11
C PRO A 293 -11.90 20.96 -5.34
N THR A 294 -13.10 21.52 -5.45
CA THR A 294 -13.55 22.72 -4.73
C THR A 294 -13.61 22.56 -3.21
N LYS A 295 -13.69 21.32 -2.72
CA LYS A 295 -13.67 20.98 -1.30
C LYS A 295 -12.26 20.64 -0.78
N TRP A 296 -11.27 20.53 -1.66
CA TRP A 296 -9.94 20.14 -1.26
C TRP A 296 -9.24 21.25 -0.45
N ARG A 297 -8.56 20.84 0.60
CA ARG A 297 -7.77 21.71 1.47
C ARG A 297 -6.33 21.21 1.47
N PRO A 298 -5.32 22.10 1.39
CA PRO A 298 -3.92 21.70 1.48
C PRO A 298 -3.64 20.90 2.76
N GLY A 299 -2.97 19.75 2.59
CA GLY A 299 -2.60 18.89 3.73
C GLY A 299 -3.73 18.08 4.35
N ILE A 300 -4.98 18.23 3.92
CA ILE A 300 -6.12 17.44 4.40
C ILE A 300 -6.44 16.37 3.37
N VAL A 301 -6.39 15.10 3.78
CA VAL A 301 -6.68 13.95 2.91
C VAL A 301 -8.14 13.51 3.02
N THR A 302 -8.70 12.94 1.96
CA THR A 302 -10.11 12.49 1.93
C THR A 302 -10.23 10.96 1.90
N ALA A 303 -9.48 10.30 1.03
CA ALA A 303 -9.52 8.86 0.86
C ALA A 303 -8.13 8.30 0.48
N PRO A 304 -7.12 8.37 1.38
CA PRO A 304 -5.80 7.81 1.14
C PRO A 304 -5.87 6.36 0.70
N HIS A 305 -5.28 6.04 -0.45
CA HIS A 305 -5.35 4.71 -1.06
C HIS A 305 -3.98 4.11 -1.37
N GLY A 306 -3.01 4.94 -1.76
CA GLY A 306 -1.61 4.57 -1.94
C GLY A 306 -0.70 5.48 -1.13
N VAL A 307 0.44 4.94 -0.69
CA VAL A 307 1.48 5.69 0.01
C VAL A 307 2.87 5.25 -0.44
N ALA A 308 3.82 6.19 -0.48
CA ALA A 308 5.22 5.91 -0.74
C ALA A 308 6.11 6.90 0.01
N PHE A 309 7.31 6.46 0.36
CA PHE A 309 8.41 7.34 0.79
C PHE A 309 9.33 7.66 -0.38
N ASN A 310 10.01 8.81 -0.32
CA ASN A 310 11.27 9.01 -1.04
C ASN A 310 12.47 8.72 -0.11
N ASP A 311 13.68 8.83 -0.65
CA ASP A 311 14.93 8.59 0.09
C ASP A 311 15.19 9.59 1.23
N HIS A 312 14.44 10.70 1.28
CA HIS A 312 14.54 11.72 2.35
C HIS A 312 13.52 11.51 3.47
N GLY A 313 12.65 10.50 3.36
CA GLY A 313 11.57 10.26 4.31
C GLY A 313 10.31 11.09 4.07
N ASP A 314 10.24 11.88 2.99
CA ASP A 314 9.00 12.55 2.60
C ASP A 314 7.97 11.52 2.12
N ILE A 315 6.71 11.79 2.42
CA ILE A 315 5.61 10.89 2.12
C ILE A 315 4.76 11.43 0.99
N PHE A 316 4.50 10.56 0.00
CA PHE A 316 3.52 10.78 -1.06
C PHE A 316 2.27 9.95 -0.77
N VAL A 317 1.09 10.56 -1.00
CA VAL A 317 -0.20 9.92 -0.74
C VAL A 317 -1.10 10.09 -1.96
N SER A 318 -1.48 9.01 -2.63
CA SER A 318 -2.51 9.02 -3.66
C SER A 318 -3.88 8.78 -3.04
N GLU A 319 -4.91 9.48 -3.51
CA GLU A 319 -6.28 9.31 -3.01
C GLU A 319 -7.15 8.51 -3.97
N TYR A 320 -8.04 7.69 -3.43
CA TYR A 320 -9.16 7.15 -4.18
C TYR A 320 -10.13 8.28 -4.51
N ASN A 321 -10.03 8.81 -5.74
CA ASN A 321 -10.81 9.98 -6.16
C ASN A 321 -10.98 9.99 -7.69
N ILE A 322 -12.19 10.31 -8.19
CA ILE A 322 -12.49 10.30 -9.63
C ILE A 322 -11.77 11.43 -10.40
N TYR A 323 -11.36 12.49 -9.74
CA TYR A 323 -10.59 13.60 -10.33
C TYR A 323 -9.07 13.38 -10.24
N GLY A 324 -8.63 12.48 -9.33
CA GLY A 324 -7.23 12.19 -9.06
C GLY A 324 -6.54 13.25 -8.21
N ARG A 325 -5.93 12.83 -7.11
CA ARG A 325 -5.22 13.72 -6.20
C ARG A 325 -4.02 13.02 -5.57
N VAL A 326 -2.89 13.71 -5.52
CA VAL A 326 -1.68 13.27 -4.82
C VAL A 326 -1.21 14.36 -3.87
N HIS A 327 -0.85 13.99 -2.66
CA HIS A 327 -0.22 14.86 -1.69
C HIS A 327 1.26 14.53 -1.56
N ARG A 328 2.05 15.55 -1.19
CA ARG A 328 3.39 15.38 -0.65
C ARG A 328 3.45 15.99 0.74
N PHE A 329 4.06 15.27 1.66
CA PHE A 329 4.35 15.73 3.01
C PHE A 329 5.85 15.61 3.24
N ASN A 330 6.52 16.70 3.53
CA ASN A 330 7.94 16.70 3.86
C ASN A 330 8.11 16.35 5.33
N GLN A 331 9.09 15.50 5.62
CA GLN A 331 9.55 15.27 6.99
C GLN A 331 10.34 16.50 7.48
N GLU A 332 10.02 17.02 8.69
CA GLU A 332 10.71 18.15 9.31
C GLU A 332 11.74 17.68 10.36
#